data_e26bf01270d73d22c26120b59985068b
#
_entry.id   e26bf01270d73d22c26120b59985068b
#
_cell.length_a   1.000
_cell.length_b   1.000
_cell.length_c   1.000
_cell.angle_alpha   90.00
_cell.angle_beta   90.00
_cell.angle_gamma   90.00
#
_symmetry.space_group_name_H-M   'P 1'
#
loop_
_entity.id
_entity.type
_entity.pdbx_description
1 polymer ?
#
loop_
_entity_poly.entity_id
_entity_poly.type
_entity_poly.pdbx_seq_one_letter_code
_entity_poly.pdbx_strand_id
1 'polypeptide(L)'
;MDDFSKGQKRIAKYIEEHYDKVAFMTASKLGATVGVSESTVVRFATEIGYSGYPELQRAMQEMIRSRLTSVQRLEITAQNLETSQLLSAVFNQDIDIIRRTMEETSHEEFYRATDAIVDARKVYILGARSSHALATFMSYYFNLIFDNVQLVNSASEAEIFEQMINVGEEDAVIGISFPRYSRKVVKALHFASDRKARVIAITDSPLSPLAEAAQYVLRARSDMASFVDSLVAPLSLINAFIVTIAIKKKETVGENLRKLEKIWDQYSVYEKVDDKTT
;
A
#
# COMPACT_ATOMS: atom_id res chain seq x y z
N MET A 1 25.54 11.31 -21.79
CA MET A 1 25.06 10.73 -23.08
C MET A 1 26.15 10.46 -24.10
N ASP A 2 27.33 11.02 -23.92
CA ASP A 2 28.43 10.88 -24.92
C ASP A 2 29.03 9.47 -25.01
N ASP A 3 28.97 8.69 -23.92
CA ASP A 3 29.52 7.34 -23.85
C ASP A 3 28.63 6.22 -24.41
N PHE A 4 27.36 6.51 -24.75
CA PHE A 4 26.45 5.50 -25.25
C PHE A 4 26.71 5.12 -26.71
N SER A 5 26.69 3.82 -27.01
CA SER A 5 26.70 3.31 -28.35
C SER A 5 25.51 3.84 -29.18
N LYS A 6 25.61 3.77 -30.53
CA LYS A 6 24.54 4.23 -31.43
C LYS A 6 23.17 3.54 -31.14
N GLY A 7 23.19 2.27 -30.72
CA GLY A 7 21.98 1.52 -30.32
C GLY A 7 21.41 2.01 -29.00
N GLN A 8 22.26 2.26 -28.01
CA GLN A 8 21.86 2.76 -26.69
C GLN A 8 21.31 4.19 -26.76
N LYS A 9 21.88 5.06 -27.60
CA LYS A 9 21.32 6.40 -27.84
C LYS A 9 19.90 6.34 -28.40
N ARG A 10 19.60 5.35 -29.27
CA ARG A 10 18.23 5.13 -29.78
C ARG A 10 17.28 4.66 -28.68
N ILE A 11 17.73 3.76 -27.79
CA ILE A 11 16.94 3.30 -26.64
C ILE A 11 16.64 4.49 -25.72
N ALA A 12 17.67 5.24 -25.31
CA ALA A 12 17.51 6.39 -24.42
C ALA A 12 16.53 7.42 -24.97
N LYS A 13 16.67 7.80 -26.25
CA LYS A 13 15.77 8.73 -26.91
C LYS A 13 14.34 8.22 -26.95
N TYR A 14 14.14 6.95 -27.27
CA TYR A 14 12.80 6.37 -27.33
C TYR A 14 12.14 6.28 -25.94
N ILE A 15 12.93 5.97 -24.89
CA ILE A 15 12.46 6.02 -23.51
C ILE A 15 12.02 7.45 -23.13
N GLU A 16 12.83 8.45 -23.44
CA GLU A 16 12.54 9.85 -23.13
C GLU A 16 11.24 10.34 -23.81
N GLU A 17 11.02 9.95 -25.06
CA GLU A 17 9.82 10.34 -25.83
C GLU A 17 8.58 9.51 -25.51
N HIS A 18 8.72 8.26 -25.02
CA HIS A 18 7.65 7.28 -24.87
C HIS A 18 7.76 6.48 -23.58
N TYR A 19 8.22 7.08 -22.49
CA TYR A 19 8.48 6.38 -21.21
C TYR A 19 7.23 5.68 -20.66
N ASP A 20 6.04 6.24 -20.91
CA ASP A 20 4.75 5.69 -20.51
C ASP A 20 4.45 4.34 -21.19
N LYS A 21 4.83 4.18 -22.46
CA LYS A 21 4.68 2.92 -23.20
C LYS A 21 5.80 1.94 -22.89
N VAL A 22 7.04 2.44 -22.82
CA VAL A 22 8.22 1.60 -22.57
C VAL A 22 8.16 0.90 -21.22
N ALA A 23 7.61 1.54 -20.21
CA ALA A 23 7.42 0.96 -18.87
C ALA A 23 6.64 -0.36 -18.89
N PHE A 24 5.88 -0.65 -19.94
CA PHE A 24 5.08 -1.88 -20.09
C PHE A 24 5.53 -2.75 -21.27
N MET A 25 6.67 -2.43 -21.91
CA MET A 25 7.23 -3.26 -22.99
C MET A 25 8.23 -4.27 -22.40
N THR A 26 8.25 -5.49 -22.95
CA THR A 26 9.35 -6.42 -22.70
C THR A 26 10.64 -5.91 -23.36
N ALA A 27 11.81 -6.36 -22.90
CA ALA A 27 13.11 -6.01 -23.51
C ALA A 27 13.14 -6.38 -25.00
N SER A 28 12.55 -7.52 -25.37
CA SER A 28 12.42 -7.97 -26.76
C SER A 28 11.56 -7.02 -27.58
N LYS A 29 10.38 -6.62 -27.06
CA LYS A 29 9.48 -5.70 -27.75
C LYS A 29 10.10 -4.30 -27.91
N LEU A 30 10.77 -3.78 -26.88
CA LEU A 30 11.50 -2.51 -26.98
C LEU A 30 12.64 -2.61 -28.01
N GLY A 31 13.43 -3.68 -27.96
CA GLY A 31 14.50 -3.92 -28.92
C GLY A 31 14.00 -3.93 -30.37
N ALA A 32 12.93 -4.67 -30.63
CA ALA A 32 12.29 -4.72 -31.96
C ALA A 32 11.78 -3.32 -32.40
N THR A 33 11.18 -2.55 -31.48
CA THR A 33 10.63 -1.22 -31.77
C THR A 33 11.72 -0.21 -32.14
N VAL A 34 12.87 -0.23 -31.45
CA VAL A 34 13.96 0.73 -31.71
C VAL A 34 15.03 0.18 -32.66
N GLY A 35 14.87 -1.06 -33.14
CA GLY A 35 15.78 -1.70 -34.12
C GLY A 35 17.13 -2.09 -33.50
N VAL A 36 17.11 -2.69 -32.29
CA VAL A 36 18.28 -3.28 -31.62
C VAL A 36 17.94 -4.66 -31.06
N SER A 37 18.97 -5.44 -30.67
CA SER A 37 18.74 -6.74 -30.03
C SER A 37 18.27 -6.57 -28.59
N GLU A 38 17.53 -7.57 -28.07
CA GLU A 38 17.14 -7.65 -26.66
C GLU A 38 18.35 -7.53 -25.72
N SER A 39 19.46 -8.20 -26.05
CA SER A 39 20.69 -8.12 -25.26
C SER A 39 21.27 -6.70 -25.19
N THR A 40 21.02 -5.87 -26.20
CA THR A 40 21.41 -4.45 -26.17
C THR A 40 20.56 -3.65 -25.21
N VAL A 41 19.25 -3.96 -25.11
CA VAL A 41 18.33 -3.36 -24.15
C VAL A 41 18.71 -3.72 -22.72
N VAL A 42 19.03 -5.00 -22.46
CA VAL A 42 19.47 -5.47 -21.12
C VAL A 42 20.78 -4.79 -20.73
N ARG A 43 21.78 -4.72 -21.62
CA ARG A 43 23.04 -4.03 -21.35
C ARG A 43 22.85 -2.54 -21.12
N PHE A 44 21.95 -1.88 -21.85
CA PHE A 44 21.62 -0.49 -21.60
C PHE A 44 21.12 -0.27 -20.18
N ALA A 45 20.20 -1.13 -19.69
CA ALA A 45 19.69 -1.04 -18.32
C ALA A 45 20.80 -1.18 -17.27
N THR A 46 21.75 -2.11 -17.47
CA THR A 46 22.88 -2.29 -16.53
C THR A 46 23.85 -1.12 -16.58
N GLU A 47 24.07 -0.52 -17.72
CA GLU A 47 24.99 0.61 -17.88
C GLU A 47 24.46 1.90 -17.22
N ILE A 48 23.15 2.07 -17.15
CA ILE A 48 22.52 3.19 -16.42
C ILE A 48 22.25 2.89 -14.94
N GLY A 49 22.80 1.77 -14.41
CA GLY A 49 22.86 1.48 -12.97
C GLY A 49 21.80 0.54 -12.42
N TYR A 50 20.98 -0.10 -13.28
CA TYR A 50 20.02 -1.13 -12.85
C TYR A 50 20.64 -2.54 -12.96
N SER A 51 20.16 -3.51 -12.18
CA SER A 51 20.64 -4.91 -12.27
C SER A 51 20.22 -5.59 -13.59
N GLY A 52 19.32 -4.99 -14.35
CA GLY A 52 18.82 -5.46 -15.64
C GLY A 52 17.56 -4.73 -16.06
N TYR A 53 17.05 -5.11 -17.25
CA TYR A 53 15.85 -4.46 -17.81
C TYR A 53 14.59 -4.58 -16.92
N PRO A 54 14.32 -5.71 -16.23
CA PRO A 54 13.17 -5.80 -15.33
C PRO A 54 13.18 -4.77 -14.20
N GLU A 55 14.34 -4.41 -13.68
CA GLU A 55 14.45 -3.38 -12.63
C GLU A 55 14.25 -1.97 -13.20
N LEU A 56 14.86 -1.66 -14.34
CA LEU A 56 14.61 -0.41 -15.07
C LEU A 56 13.13 -0.25 -15.41
N GLN A 57 12.49 -1.31 -15.91
CA GLN A 57 11.07 -1.32 -16.22
C GLN A 57 10.22 -0.99 -15.00
N ARG A 58 10.50 -1.62 -13.86
CA ARG A 58 9.80 -1.34 -12.60
C ARG A 58 9.97 0.11 -12.15
N ALA A 59 11.20 0.65 -12.22
CA ALA A 59 11.45 2.05 -11.88
C ALA A 59 10.63 3.02 -12.76
N MET A 60 10.54 2.74 -14.06
CA MET A 60 9.67 3.50 -14.97
C MET A 60 8.19 3.36 -14.61
N GLN A 61 7.73 2.15 -14.29
CA GLN A 61 6.34 1.90 -13.87
C GLN A 61 5.99 2.68 -12.59
N GLU A 62 6.87 2.69 -11.60
CA GLU A 62 6.70 3.46 -10.37
C GLU A 62 6.59 4.97 -10.66
N MET A 63 7.43 5.49 -11.54
CA MET A 63 7.44 6.91 -11.90
C MET A 63 6.14 7.38 -12.58
N ILE A 64 5.55 6.56 -13.45
CA ILE A 64 4.34 6.95 -14.22
C ILE A 64 3.04 6.53 -13.55
N ARG A 65 3.10 5.65 -12.56
CA ARG A 65 1.95 5.03 -11.90
C ARG A 65 0.91 6.04 -11.41
N SER A 66 1.35 7.14 -10.84
CA SER A 66 0.46 8.20 -10.35
C SER A 66 -0.20 9.02 -11.48
N ARG A 67 0.35 8.96 -12.69
CA ARG A 67 -0.09 9.75 -13.87
C ARG A 67 -1.06 9.01 -14.77
N LEU A 68 -1.04 7.66 -14.77
CA LEU A 68 -1.92 6.86 -15.61
C LEU A 68 -3.38 6.95 -15.19
N THR A 69 -4.27 7.17 -16.14
CA THR A 69 -5.71 7.06 -15.94
C THR A 69 -6.12 5.60 -15.78
N SER A 70 -7.32 5.34 -15.21
CA SER A 70 -7.83 3.97 -15.08
C SER A 70 -8.05 3.28 -16.42
N VAL A 71 -8.39 4.05 -17.47
CA VAL A 71 -8.56 3.54 -18.84
C VAL A 71 -7.21 3.07 -19.40
N GLN A 72 -6.18 3.91 -19.32
CA GLN A 72 -4.83 3.55 -19.78
C GLN A 72 -4.29 2.30 -19.06
N ARG A 73 -4.52 2.17 -17.75
CA ARG A 73 -4.14 0.99 -16.98
C ARG A 73 -4.83 -0.29 -17.49
N LEU A 74 -6.15 -0.20 -17.77
CA LEU A 74 -6.92 -1.31 -18.30
C LEU A 74 -6.41 -1.73 -19.70
N GLU A 75 -6.17 -0.76 -20.59
CA GLU A 75 -5.64 -1.00 -21.93
C GLU A 75 -4.27 -1.70 -21.90
N ILE A 76 -3.37 -1.24 -21.02
CA ILE A 76 -2.04 -1.84 -20.83
C ILE A 76 -2.17 -3.32 -20.42
N THR A 77 -3.05 -3.62 -19.47
CA THR A 77 -3.26 -5.00 -19.00
C THR A 77 -3.82 -5.87 -20.13
N ALA A 78 -4.82 -5.38 -20.86
CA ALA A 78 -5.44 -6.09 -21.97
C ALA A 78 -4.47 -6.39 -23.12
N GLN A 79 -3.45 -5.53 -23.33
CA GLN A 79 -2.44 -5.72 -24.37
C GLN A 79 -1.31 -6.69 -23.98
N ASN A 80 -1.09 -6.90 -22.68
CA ASN A 80 0.07 -7.65 -22.18
C ASN A 80 -0.27 -9.04 -21.67
N LEU A 81 -1.53 -9.33 -21.37
CA LEU A 81 -1.95 -10.62 -20.78
C LEU A 81 -3.10 -11.22 -21.58
N GLU A 82 -2.98 -12.52 -21.89
CA GLU A 82 -4.10 -13.30 -22.38
C GLU A 82 -5.09 -13.59 -21.27
N THR A 83 -6.39 -13.60 -21.57
CA THR A 83 -7.46 -13.83 -20.59
C THR A 83 -7.28 -15.15 -19.82
N SER A 84 -6.77 -16.18 -20.46
CA SER A 84 -6.48 -17.49 -19.87
C SER A 84 -5.39 -17.47 -18.78
N GLN A 85 -4.52 -16.45 -18.78
CA GLN A 85 -3.38 -16.32 -17.87
C GLN A 85 -3.63 -15.33 -16.72
N LEU A 86 -4.71 -14.55 -16.77
CA LEU A 86 -4.97 -13.45 -15.85
C LEU A 86 -5.02 -13.91 -14.38
N LEU A 87 -5.69 -15.01 -14.08
CA LEU A 87 -5.78 -15.53 -12.72
C LEU A 87 -4.38 -15.77 -12.13
N SER A 88 -3.57 -16.58 -12.79
CA SER A 88 -2.22 -16.91 -12.33
C SER A 88 -1.30 -15.68 -12.29
N ALA A 89 -1.43 -14.77 -13.25
CA ALA A 89 -0.65 -13.54 -13.30
C ALA A 89 -0.93 -12.63 -12.09
N VAL A 90 -2.20 -12.44 -11.72
CA VAL A 90 -2.59 -11.64 -10.56
C VAL A 90 -2.07 -12.28 -9.27
N PHE A 91 -2.27 -13.60 -9.06
CA PHE A 91 -1.77 -14.27 -7.86
C PHE A 91 -0.25 -14.21 -7.73
N ASN A 92 0.49 -14.45 -8.84
CA ASN A 92 1.95 -14.37 -8.82
C ASN A 92 2.45 -12.95 -8.52
N GLN A 93 1.78 -11.94 -9.07
CA GLN A 93 2.07 -10.55 -8.75
C GLN A 93 1.80 -10.24 -7.27
N ASP A 94 0.68 -10.71 -6.72
CA ASP A 94 0.33 -10.53 -5.31
C ASP A 94 1.37 -11.17 -4.38
N ILE A 95 1.83 -12.38 -4.70
CA ILE A 95 2.91 -13.06 -3.96
C ILE A 95 4.22 -12.23 -4.00
N ASP A 96 4.58 -11.69 -5.17
CA ASP A 96 5.80 -10.90 -5.32
C ASP A 96 5.74 -9.59 -4.52
N ILE A 97 4.63 -8.87 -4.57
CA ILE A 97 4.48 -7.61 -3.82
C ILE A 97 4.43 -7.82 -2.31
N ILE A 98 3.87 -8.94 -1.82
CA ILE A 98 3.94 -9.30 -0.39
C ILE A 98 5.40 -9.55 0.02
N ARG A 99 6.14 -10.36 -0.75
CA ARG A 99 7.56 -10.66 -0.47
C ARG A 99 8.39 -9.39 -0.42
N ARG A 100 8.27 -8.53 -1.42
CA ARG A 100 9.02 -7.27 -1.50
C ARG A 100 8.62 -6.28 -0.41
N THR A 101 7.36 -6.24 -0.03
CA THR A 101 6.92 -5.44 1.12
C THR A 101 7.58 -5.92 2.41
N MET A 102 7.65 -7.23 2.63
CA MET A 102 8.32 -7.80 3.80
C MET A 102 9.82 -7.45 3.83
N GLU A 103 10.50 -7.51 2.68
CA GLU A 103 11.93 -7.19 2.55
C GLU A 103 12.23 -5.68 2.73
N GLU A 104 11.31 -4.81 2.29
CA GLU A 104 11.47 -3.35 2.32
C GLU A 104 10.95 -2.70 3.61
N THR A 105 10.17 -3.41 4.42
CA THR A 105 9.61 -2.88 5.67
C THR A 105 10.69 -2.85 6.75
N SER A 106 10.94 -1.67 7.31
CA SER A 106 11.81 -1.52 8.48
C SER A 106 11.15 -2.12 9.73
N HIS A 107 11.76 -3.17 10.27
CA HIS A 107 11.28 -3.80 11.51
C HIS A 107 11.32 -2.80 12.67
N GLU A 108 12.38 -1.99 12.77
CA GLU A 108 12.52 -1.00 13.83
C GLU A 108 11.36 0.02 13.78
N GLU A 109 11.10 0.58 12.59
CA GLU A 109 10.05 1.56 12.40
C GLU A 109 8.65 0.98 12.64
N PHE A 110 8.43 -0.27 12.22
CA PHE A 110 7.21 -1.02 12.50
C PHE A 110 6.95 -1.16 14.00
N TYR A 111 7.94 -1.56 14.79
CA TYR A 111 7.77 -1.71 16.24
C TYR A 111 7.61 -0.37 16.96
N ARG A 112 8.33 0.68 16.54
CA ARG A 112 8.16 2.04 17.08
C ARG A 112 6.76 2.59 16.79
N ALA A 113 6.25 2.40 15.58
CA ALA A 113 4.87 2.76 15.24
C ALA A 113 3.84 1.97 16.06
N THR A 114 4.11 0.66 16.29
CA THR A 114 3.28 -0.18 17.16
C THR A 114 3.22 0.37 18.58
N ASP A 115 4.36 0.74 19.15
CA ASP A 115 4.43 1.30 20.51
C ASP A 115 3.69 2.64 20.60
N ALA A 116 3.86 3.50 19.60
CA ALA A 116 3.14 4.78 19.52
C ALA A 116 1.61 4.61 19.52
N ILE A 117 1.09 3.52 18.91
CA ILE A 117 -0.33 3.19 18.91
C ILE A 117 -0.78 2.61 20.25
N VAL A 118 0.02 1.71 20.84
CA VAL A 118 -0.30 1.05 22.14
C VAL A 118 -0.42 2.08 23.25
N ASP A 119 0.43 3.11 23.23
CA ASP A 119 0.49 4.18 24.23
C ASP A 119 -0.46 5.36 23.94
N ALA A 120 -1.24 5.30 22.86
CA ALA A 120 -2.13 6.39 22.49
C ALA A 120 -3.38 6.41 23.36
N ARG A 121 -3.80 7.63 23.75
CA ARG A 121 -5.08 7.88 24.41
C ARG A 121 -6.25 7.54 23.46
N LYS A 122 -6.13 7.89 22.19
CA LYS A 122 -7.11 7.63 21.14
C LYS A 122 -6.42 7.35 19.82
N VAL A 123 -6.99 6.42 19.04
CA VAL A 123 -6.48 6.08 17.71
C VAL A 123 -7.47 6.51 16.64
N TYR A 124 -7.04 7.39 15.74
CA TYR A 124 -7.79 7.80 14.57
C TYR A 124 -7.27 7.05 13.34
N ILE A 125 -8.16 6.49 12.54
CA ILE A 125 -7.81 5.73 11.34
C ILE A 125 -8.49 6.36 10.13
N LEU A 126 -7.71 6.66 9.09
CA LEU A 126 -8.20 7.29 7.86
C LEU A 126 -7.76 6.51 6.63
N GLY A 127 -8.68 6.33 5.71
CA GLY A 127 -8.42 5.83 4.36
C GLY A 127 -9.52 6.35 3.44
N ALA A 128 -9.19 6.60 2.19
CA ALA A 128 -10.16 7.09 1.23
C ALA A 128 -10.24 6.17 0.00
N ARG A 129 -11.41 6.08 -0.64
CA ARG A 129 -11.65 5.22 -1.81
C ARG A 129 -11.32 3.75 -1.49
N SER A 130 -10.48 3.08 -2.30
CA SER A 130 -10.07 1.67 -2.05
C SER A 130 -9.36 1.48 -0.70
N SER A 131 -8.55 2.45 -0.27
CA SER A 131 -7.89 2.41 1.04
C SER A 131 -8.85 2.53 2.23
N HIS A 132 -10.11 2.97 2.01
CA HIS A 132 -11.12 2.98 3.06
C HIS A 132 -11.48 1.56 3.53
N ALA A 133 -11.43 0.57 2.63
CA ALA A 133 -11.63 -0.83 3.00
C ALA A 133 -10.55 -1.32 4.00
N LEU A 134 -9.29 -0.92 3.81
CA LEU A 134 -8.20 -1.21 4.73
C LEU A 134 -8.38 -0.52 6.08
N ALA A 135 -8.78 0.75 6.07
CA ALA A 135 -9.04 1.53 7.27
C ALA A 135 -10.21 0.92 8.08
N THR A 136 -11.27 0.50 7.40
CA THR A 136 -12.44 -0.16 8.02
C THR A 136 -12.04 -1.51 8.64
N PHE A 137 -11.29 -2.33 7.91
CA PHE A 137 -10.77 -3.61 8.41
C PHE A 137 -9.90 -3.42 9.66
N MET A 138 -8.96 -2.48 9.60
CA MET A 138 -8.10 -2.16 10.74
C MET A 138 -8.89 -1.66 11.94
N SER A 139 -9.84 -0.75 11.70
CA SER A 139 -10.71 -0.19 12.75
C SER A 139 -11.56 -1.26 13.42
N TYR A 140 -12.09 -2.24 12.65
CA TYR A 140 -12.86 -3.34 13.21
C TYR A 140 -12.06 -4.10 14.28
N TYR A 141 -10.83 -4.55 13.95
CA TYR A 141 -10.00 -5.27 14.90
C TYR A 141 -9.46 -4.40 16.05
N PHE A 142 -9.16 -3.14 15.75
CA PHE A 142 -8.68 -2.22 16.79
C PHE A 142 -9.75 -1.94 17.85
N ASN A 143 -11.04 -1.90 17.49
CA ASN A 143 -12.14 -1.79 18.45
C ASN A 143 -12.30 -3.02 19.36
N LEU A 144 -11.69 -4.17 19.02
CA LEU A 144 -11.60 -5.32 19.94
C LEU A 144 -10.45 -5.21 20.93
N ILE A 145 -9.47 -4.34 20.64
CA ILE A 145 -8.22 -4.18 21.39
C ILE A 145 -8.24 -2.92 22.26
N PHE A 146 -8.80 -1.83 21.75
CA PHE A 146 -8.81 -0.50 22.37
C PHE A 146 -10.23 0.02 22.57
N ASP A 147 -10.44 0.78 23.63
CA ASP A 147 -11.74 1.41 23.92
C ASP A 147 -12.00 2.68 23.08
N ASN A 148 -10.94 3.31 22.57
CA ASN A 148 -10.98 4.62 21.94
C ASN A 148 -10.41 4.59 20.52
N VAL A 149 -11.13 3.96 19.58
CA VAL A 149 -10.79 3.96 18.16
C VAL A 149 -11.84 4.73 17.39
N GLN A 150 -11.40 5.58 16.48
CA GLN A 150 -12.28 6.32 15.58
C GLN A 150 -11.88 6.11 14.13
N LEU A 151 -12.73 5.43 13.37
CA LEU A 151 -12.66 5.45 11.91
C LEU A 151 -13.16 6.81 11.42
N VAL A 152 -12.25 7.64 10.94
CA VAL A 152 -12.58 8.94 10.35
C VAL A 152 -13.01 8.75 8.91
N ASN A 153 -14.28 8.97 8.66
CA ASN A 153 -14.88 8.77 7.33
C ASN A 153 -15.88 9.86 7.02
N SER A 154 -15.66 10.57 5.93
CA SER A 154 -16.62 11.54 5.39
C SER A 154 -16.42 11.80 3.91
N ALA A 155 -17.51 12.14 3.23
CA ALA A 155 -17.49 12.71 1.89
C ALA A 155 -16.96 14.15 1.90
N SER A 156 -17.15 14.90 3.00
CA SER A 156 -16.73 16.29 3.19
C SER A 156 -15.36 16.40 3.87
N GLU A 157 -14.50 17.33 3.40
CA GLU A 157 -13.24 17.64 4.10
C GLU A 157 -13.51 18.30 5.46
N ALA A 158 -14.53 19.15 5.57
CA ALA A 158 -14.88 19.83 6.82
C ALA A 158 -15.23 18.82 7.92
N GLU A 159 -16.07 17.85 7.63
CA GLU A 159 -16.45 16.81 8.58
C GLU A 159 -15.26 15.95 9.05
N ILE A 160 -14.23 15.76 8.22
CA ILE A 160 -13.00 15.09 8.65
C ILE A 160 -12.33 15.88 9.78
N PHE A 161 -12.20 17.20 9.63
CA PHE A 161 -11.62 18.05 10.67
C PHE A 161 -12.50 18.13 11.91
N GLU A 162 -13.83 18.15 11.75
CA GLU A 162 -14.78 18.09 12.87
C GLU A 162 -14.63 16.79 13.67
N GLN A 163 -14.49 15.65 13.00
CA GLN A 163 -14.23 14.36 13.65
C GLN A 163 -12.86 14.32 14.36
N MET A 164 -11.90 15.13 13.94
CA MET A 164 -10.54 15.20 14.47
C MET A 164 -10.29 16.45 15.33
N ILE A 165 -11.33 17.21 15.70
CA ILE A 165 -11.17 18.51 16.38
C ILE A 165 -10.36 18.42 17.67
N ASN A 166 -10.45 17.31 18.40
CA ASN A 166 -9.79 17.07 19.68
C ASN A 166 -8.47 16.28 19.55
N VAL A 167 -7.96 16.07 18.30
CA VAL A 167 -6.69 15.38 18.12
C VAL A 167 -5.53 16.17 18.72
N GLY A 168 -4.61 15.48 19.41
CA GLY A 168 -3.48 16.09 20.09
C GLY A 168 -2.33 15.14 20.37
N GLU A 169 -1.37 15.58 21.15
CA GLU A 169 -0.06 14.92 21.39
C GLU A 169 -0.17 13.50 21.96
N GLU A 170 -1.22 13.22 22.74
CA GLU A 170 -1.47 11.89 23.30
C GLU A 170 -2.14 10.91 22.33
N ASP A 171 -2.52 11.35 21.16
CA ASP A 171 -3.28 10.55 20.20
C ASP A 171 -2.38 9.98 19.09
N ALA A 172 -2.82 8.88 18.49
CA ALA A 172 -2.23 8.33 17.28
C ALA A 172 -3.19 8.51 16.08
N VAL A 173 -2.63 8.85 14.92
CA VAL A 173 -3.38 9.04 13.69
C VAL A 173 -2.76 8.20 12.59
N ILE A 174 -3.51 7.26 12.05
CA ILE A 174 -3.07 6.34 11.00
C ILE A 174 -3.74 6.74 9.69
N GLY A 175 -2.93 7.15 8.71
CA GLY A 175 -3.38 7.47 7.37
C GLY A 175 -2.95 6.43 6.36
N ILE A 176 -3.91 5.94 5.55
CA ILE A 176 -3.68 4.92 4.54
C ILE A 176 -4.00 5.49 3.16
N SER A 177 -2.99 5.61 2.29
CA SER A 177 -3.21 6.02 0.90
C SER A 177 -2.04 5.62 0.00
N PHE A 178 -2.36 5.27 -1.24
CA PHE A 178 -1.44 4.79 -2.27
C PHE A 178 -1.50 5.69 -3.52
N PRO A 179 -0.68 5.49 -4.56
CA PRO A 179 -0.61 6.35 -5.74
C PRO A 179 -1.96 6.80 -6.29
N ARG A 180 -2.01 8.05 -6.72
CA ARG A 180 -3.16 8.97 -6.82
C ARG A 180 -3.70 9.32 -5.43
N TYR A 181 -2.75 9.57 -4.52
CA TYR A 181 -2.97 9.86 -3.11
C TYR A 181 -4.16 10.77 -2.85
N SER A 182 -4.95 10.44 -1.82
CA SER A 182 -6.12 11.23 -1.44
C SER A 182 -5.73 12.54 -0.75
N ARG A 183 -6.08 13.67 -1.35
CA ARG A 183 -5.85 14.99 -0.73
C ARG A 183 -6.47 15.11 0.66
N LYS A 184 -7.63 14.47 0.89
CA LYS A 184 -8.31 14.49 2.19
C LYS A 184 -7.46 13.82 3.26
N VAL A 185 -6.89 12.64 2.96
CA VAL A 185 -6.02 11.92 3.90
C VAL A 185 -4.75 12.72 4.16
N VAL A 186 -4.08 13.24 3.11
CA VAL A 186 -2.88 14.07 3.26
C VAL A 186 -3.14 15.28 4.16
N LYS A 187 -4.20 16.05 3.90
CA LYS A 187 -4.57 17.21 4.72
C LYS A 187 -4.86 16.83 6.18
N ALA A 188 -5.55 15.71 6.41
CA ALA A 188 -5.86 15.23 7.74
C ALA A 188 -4.59 14.83 8.52
N LEU A 189 -3.59 14.24 7.85
CA LEU A 189 -2.31 13.92 8.48
C LEU A 189 -1.51 15.20 8.83
N HIS A 190 -1.45 16.19 7.95
CA HIS A 190 -0.84 17.48 8.28
C HIS A 190 -1.54 18.15 9.47
N PHE A 191 -2.87 18.16 9.48
CA PHE A 191 -3.64 18.68 10.58
C PHE A 191 -3.32 17.99 11.92
N ALA A 192 -3.14 16.68 11.92
CA ALA A 192 -2.76 15.90 13.09
C ALA A 192 -1.30 16.19 13.51
N SER A 193 -0.40 16.29 12.55
CA SER A 193 1.02 16.64 12.77
C SER A 193 1.18 18.03 13.38
N ASP A 194 0.45 19.04 12.90
CA ASP A 194 0.44 20.40 13.43
C ASP A 194 -0.02 20.43 14.90
N ARG A 195 -0.82 19.45 15.33
CA ARG A 195 -1.28 19.26 16.71
C ARG A 195 -0.40 18.32 17.53
N LYS A 196 0.77 17.95 16.98
CA LYS A 196 1.77 17.06 17.60
C LYS A 196 1.27 15.64 17.89
N ALA A 197 0.19 15.21 17.23
CA ALA A 197 -0.23 13.81 17.30
C ALA A 197 0.83 12.88 16.70
N ARG A 198 0.87 11.64 17.15
CA ARG A 198 1.75 10.60 16.60
C ARG A 198 1.18 10.13 15.27
N VAL A 199 1.76 10.62 14.17
CA VAL A 199 1.25 10.33 12.82
C VAL A 199 1.97 9.14 12.21
N ILE A 200 1.19 8.15 11.79
CA ILE A 200 1.64 6.94 11.10
C ILE A 200 1.06 6.95 9.68
N ALA A 201 1.92 6.82 8.67
CA ALA A 201 1.52 6.67 7.28
C ALA A 201 1.72 5.23 6.81
N ILE A 202 0.67 4.60 6.26
CA ILE A 202 0.78 3.35 5.51
C ILE A 202 0.65 3.71 4.03
N THR A 203 1.76 3.60 3.29
CA THR A 203 1.90 4.08 1.91
C THR A 203 2.95 3.27 1.15
N ASP A 204 3.12 3.51 -0.15
CA ASP A 204 4.04 2.76 -1.00
C ASP A 204 5.49 3.32 -1.01
N SER A 205 5.66 4.59 -0.66
CA SER A 205 6.95 5.28 -0.81
C SER A 205 7.23 6.24 0.35
N PRO A 206 8.48 6.34 0.82
CA PRO A 206 8.91 7.37 1.76
C PRO A 206 8.86 8.78 1.16
N LEU A 207 8.71 8.90 -0.16
CA LEU A 207 8.53 10.17 -0.87
C LEU A 207 7.04 10.48 -1.13
N SER A 208 6.12 9.70 -0.59
CA SER A 208 4.68 9.96 -0.73
C SER A 208 4.28 11.23 0.02
N PRO A 209 3.25 11.96 -0.42
CA PRO A 209 2.75 13.13 0.32
C PRO A 209 2.28 12.83 1.75
N LEU A 210 2.00 11.56 2.08
CA LEU A 210 1.66 11.15 3.44
C LEU A 210 2.89 11.15 4.35
N ALA A 211 4.04 10.77 3.79
CA ALA A 211 5.30 10.66 4.54
C ALA A 211 5.79 12.00 5.07
N GLU A 212 5.47 13.12 4.39
CA GLU A 212 5.87 14.47 4.82
C GLU A 212 5.29 14.86 6.19
N ALA A 213 4.08 14.38 6.50
CA ALA A 213 3.41 14.67 7.76
C ALA A 213 3.63 13.58 8.83
N ALA A 214 4.17 12.42 8.44
CA ALA A 214 4.23 11.23 9.28
C ALA A 214 5.53 11.17 10.08
N GLN A 215 5.40 10.78 11.35
CA GLN A 215 6.52 10.43 12.21
C GLN A 215 7.01 9.00 11.95
N TYR A 216 6.10 8.12 11.50
CA TYR A 216 6.39 6.73 11.16
C TYR A 216 5.83 6.42 9.78
N VAL A 217 6.68 5.93 8.87
CA VAL A 217 6.28 5.60 7.49
C VAL A 217 6.42 4.10 7.25
N LEU A 218 5.31 3.42 7.20
CA LEU A 218 5.25 1.99 6.95
C LEU A 218 4.98 1.75 5.47
N ARG A 219 5.99 1.20 4.80
CA ARG A 219 5.93 0.95 3.37
C ARG A 219 5.21 -0.36 3.10
N ALA A 220 4.21 -0.29 2.23
CA ALA A 220 3.55 -1.46 1.66
C ALA A 220 3.37 -1.24 0.16
N ARG A 221 3.81 -2.19 -0.63
CA ARG A 221 3.62 -2.11 -2.08
C ARG A 221 2.16 -2.32 -2.43
N SER A 222 1.69 -1.53 -3.37
CA SER A 222 0.32 -1.58 -3.88
C SER A 222 0.36 -1.48 -5.40
N ASP A 223 1.11 -2.37 -6.06
CA ASP A 223 1.31 -2.34 -7.51
C ASP A 223 0.00 -2.63 -8.24
N MET A 224 -0.17 -2.00 -9.41
CA MET A 224 -1.41 -2.16 -10.16
C MET A 224 -1.47 -3.52 -10.86
N ALA A 225 -2.56 -4.25 -10.66
CA ALA A 225 -2.86 -5.45 -11.45
C ALA A 225 -3.57 -5.09 -12.77
N SER A 226 -4.29 -3.96 -12.79
CA SER A 226 -4.96 -3.36 -13.95
C SER A 226 -5.34 -1.91 -13.57
N PHE A 227 -6.61 -1.51 -13.75
CA PHE A 227 -7.15 -0.28 -13.15
C PHE A 227 -7.28 -0.38 -11.62
N VAL A 228 -7.16 -1.59 -11.08
CA VAL A 228 -7.19 -1.90 -9.65
C VAL A 228 -5.76 -1.92 -9.12
N ASP A 229 -5.53 -1.25 -8.00
CA ASP A 229 -4.30 -1.39 -7.21
C ASP A 229 -4.45 -2.59 -6.26
N SER A 230 -3.46 -3.46 -6.19
CA SER A 230 -3.48 -4.58 -5.25
C SER A 230 -3.35 -4.07 -3.81
N LEU A 231 -4.22 -4.54 -2.94
CA LEU A 231 -4.23 -4.21 -1.51
C LEU A 231 -3.75 -5.37 -0.62
N VAL A 232 -3.26 -6.47 -1.20
CA VAL A 232 -2.89 -7.66 -0.42
C VAL A 232 -1.68 -7.42 0.50
N ALA A 233 -0.65 -6.73 0.03
CA ALA A 233 0.51 -6.42 0.86
C ALA A 233 0.21 -5.36 1.93
N PRO A 234 -0.51 -4.25 1.64
CA PRO A 234 -1.06 -3.38 2.66
C PRO A 234 -1.91 -4.11 3.71
N LEU A 235 -2.77 -5.03 3.30
CA LEU A 235 -3.59 -5.83 4.21
C LEU A 235 -2.72 -6.76 5.07
N SER A 236 -1.70 -7.39 4.49
CA SER A 236 -0.75 -8.24 5.23
C SER A 236 0.02 -7.44 6.29
N LEU A 237 0.44 -6.22 5.97
CA LEU A 237 1.08 -5.32 6.93
C LEU A 237 0.11 -4.93 8.06
N ILE A 238 -1.13 -4.62 7.76
CA ILE A 238 -2.18 -4.33 8.75
C ILE A 238 -2.45 -5.55 9.63
N ASN A 239 -2.51 -6.75 9.08
CA ASN A 239 -2.62 -7.98 9.87
C ASN A 239 -1.45 -8.13 10.85
N ALA A 240 -0.21 -7.90 10.40
CA ALA A 240 0.97 -7.93 11.28
C ALA A 240 0.84 -6.90 12.42
N PHE A 241 0.32 -5.70 12.14
CA PHE A 241 0.03 -4.68 13.14
C PHE A 241 -0.98 -5.15 14.18
N ILE A 242 -2.13 -5.65 13.72
CA ILE A 242 -3.21 -6.14 14.60
C ILE A 242 -2.68 -7.24 15.51
N VAL A 243 -1.98 -8.23 14.95
CA VAL A 243 -1.43 -9.35 15.71
C VAL A 243 -0.39 -8.88 16.74
N THR A 244 0.54 -8.00 16.32
CA THR A 244 1.60 -7.49 17.22
C THR A 244 1.01 -6.70 18.38
N ILE A 245 0.03 -5.83 18.12
CA ILE A 245 -0.65 -5.03 19.15
C ILE A 245 -1.47 -5.94 20.08
N ALA A 246 -2.19 -6.92 19.52
CA ALA A 246 -2.97 -7.87 20.31
C ALA A 246 -2.08 -8.69 21.27
N ILE A 247 -0.89 -9.09 20.81
CA ILE A 247 0.08 -9.80 21.68
C ILE A 247 0.63 -8.87 22.78
N LYS A 248 0.95 -7.62 22.45
CA LYS A 248 1.41 -6.63 23.46
C LYS A 248 0.33 -6.33 24.51
N LYS A 249 -0.95 -6.35 24.14
CA LYS A 249 -2.11 -6.13 25.02
C LYS A 249 -2.84 -7.44 25.37
N LYS A 250 -2.14 -8.57 25.41
CA LYS A 250 -2.72 -9.92 25.49
C LYS A 250 -3.75 -10.09 26.62
N GLU A 251 -3.50 -9.52 27.79
CA GLU A 251 -4.39 -9.67 28.94
C GLU A 251 -5.73 -8.97 28.68
N THR A 252 -5.69 -7.67 28.31
CA THR A 252 -6.88 -6.86 28.00
C THR A 252 -7.68 -7.45 26.84
N VAL A 253 -6.99 -7.82 25.75
CA VAL A 253 -7.62 -8.43 24.58
C VAL A 253 -8.27 -9.77 24.95
N GLY A 254 -7.57 -10.60 25.73
CA GLY A 254 -8.12 -11.88 26.19
C GLY A 254 -9.37 -11.73 27.05
N GLU A 255 -9.46 -10.70 27.90
CA GLU A 255 -10.66 -10.39 28.67
C GLU A 255 -11.83 -9.95 27.77
N ASN A 256 -11.56 -9.05 26.84
CA ASN A 256 -12.57 -8.56 25.90
C ASN A 256 -13.11 -9.70 25.03
N LEU A 257 -12.23 -10.54 24.47
CA LEU A 257 -12.66 -11.68 23.66
C LEU A 257 -13.49 -12.68 24.47
N ARG A 258 -13.12 -12.99 25.74
CA ARG A 258 -13.94 -13.87 26.60
C ARG A 258 -15.35 -13.30 26.87
N LYS A 259 -15.48 -11.97 26.99
CA LYS A 259 -16.79 -11.33 27.13
C LYS A 259 -17.59 -11.45 25.82
N LEU A 260 -16.95 -11.22 24.69
CA LEU A 260 -17.59 -11.32 23.38
C LEU A 260 -18.03 -12.74 23.05
N GLU A 261 -17.22 -13.76 23.31
CA GLU A 261 -17.57 -15.17 23.11
C GLU A 261 -18.86 -15.54 23.87
N LYS A 262 -19.03 -15.06 25.11
CA LYS A 262 -20.27 -15.28 25.87
C LYS A 262 -21.47 -14.60 25.23
N ILE A 263 -21.29 -13.37 24.73
CA ILE A 263 -22.36 -12.63 24.03
C ILE A 263 -22.71 -13.35 22.73
N TRP A 264 -21.72 -13.76 21.94
CA TRP A 264 -21.95 -14.46 20.68
C TRP A 264 -22.66 -15.80 20.86
N ASP A 265 -22.31 -16.55 21.91
CA ASP A 265 -23.03 -17.80 22.23
C ASP A 265 -24.47 -17.52 22.69
N GLN A 266 -24.67 -16.53 23.58
CA GLN A 266 -25.99 -16.14 24.09
C GLN A 266 -26.95 -15.69 22.98
N TYR A 267 -26.43 -14.95 21.96
CA TYR A 267 -27.23 -14.41 20.86
C TYR A 267 -27.14 -15.24 19.58
N SER A 268 -26.49 -16.41 19.63
CA SER A 268 -26.31 -17.32 18.48
C SER A 268 -25.78 -16.60 17.24
N VAL A 269 -24.72 -15.78 17.43
CA VAL A 269 -24.13 -14.95 16.37
C VAL A 269 -23.50 -15.80 15.27
N TYR A 270 -22.95 -16.98 15.63
CA TYR A 270 -22.35 -17.91 14.70
C TYR A 270 -23.22 -19.17 14.53
N GLU A 271 -23.33 -19.67 13.29
CA GLU A 271 -23.93 -20.97 13.03
C GLU A 271 -23.10 -22.06 13.69
N LYS A 272 -23.75 -22.93 14.46
CA LYS A 272 -23.12 -24.13 15.02
C LYS A 272 -22.99 -25.15 13.90
N VAL A 273 -21.78 -25.40 13.44
CA VAL A 273 -21.51 -26.52 12.53
C VAL A 273 -21.69 -27.78 13.37
N ASP A 274 -22.83 -28.49 13.17
CA ASP A 274 -23.00 -29.82 13.75
C ASP A 274 -21.87 -30.71 13.26
N ASP A 275 -21.05 -31.24 14.16
CA ASP A 275 -20.06 -32.29 13.92
C ASP A 275 -20.78 -33.61 13.54
N LYS A 276 -21.54 -33.59 12.45
CA LYS A 276 -22.09 -34.78 11.82
C LYS A 276 -21.24 -35.15 10.63
N THR A 277 -20.01 -35.56 10.88
CA THR A 277 -19.29 -36.50 9.96
C THR A 277 -18.07 -37.06 10.70
N THR A 278 -18.28 -38.17 11.34
CA THR A 278 -17.28 -39.23 11.56
C THR A 278 -17.94 -40.53 11.14
#